data_2ac3d198a76633fddd957368c16f526a
#
_entry.id   2ac3d198a76633fddd957368c16f526a
#
_cell.length_a   1.000
_cell.length_b   1.000
_cell.length_c   1.000
_cell.angle_alpha   90.00
_cell.angle_beta   90.00
_cell.angle_gamma   90.00
#
_symmetry.space_group_name_H-M   'P 1'
#
loop_
_entity.id
_entity.type
_entity.pdbx_description
1 polymer ?
#
loop_
_entity_poly.entity_id
_entity_poly.type
_entity_poly.pdbx_seq_one_letter_code
_entity_poly.pdbx_strand_id
1 'polypeptide(L)'
;MIKFFLTFNFFIILFFCKNVFSLDGKYKLEILKSNLSSPWSLTFINNNQIVISEKTGKIKLLDIQSNKITEIEHNLNVIRDKNSQGGLLDIYYYNDQLFISYAEKIENKLFSPSTTSIAKAKLNLNYLDFKNIFRASPSLRSPYHFGSRIVIHNDYL
;
A
#
# COMPACT_ATOMS: atom_id res chain seq x y z
N MET A 1 -47.04 -17.63 -24.66
CA MET A 1 -47.10 -16.39 -23.86
C MET A 1 -45.96 -16.26 -22.84
N ILE A 2 -45.56 -17.28 -22.12
CA ILE A 2 -44.50 -17.20 -21.07
C ILE A 2 -43.11 -16.85 -21.62
N LYS A 3 -42.73 -17.38 -22.80
CA LYS A 3 -41.40 -17.07 -23.41
C LYS A 3 -41.25 -15.62 -23.85
N PHE A 4 -42.33 -14.98 -24.26
CA PHE A 4 -42.32 -13.57 -24.67
C PHE A 4 -42.18 -12.62 -23.47
N PHE A 5 -42.71 -13.01 -22.33
CA PHE A 5 -42.59 -12.24 -21.08
C PHE A 5 -41.17 -12.30 -20.48
N LEU A 6 -40.47 -13.44 -20.59
CA LEU A 6 -39.09 -13.60 -20.13
C LEU A 6 -38.09 -12.78 -20.98
N THR A 7 -38.28 -12.75 -22.30
CA THR A 7 -37.40 -11.98 -23.19
C THR A 7 -37.61 -10.48 -23.02
N PHE A 8 -38.81 -10.02 -22.75
CA PHE A 8 -39.12 -8.62 -22.51
C PHE A 8 -38.53 -8.11 -21.18
N ASN A 9 -38.60 -8.92 -20.11
CA ASN A 9 -37.94 -8.58 -18.82
C ASN A 9 -36.42 -8.59 -18.92
N PHE A 10 -35.79 -9.46 -19.69
CA PHE A 10 -34.36 -9.46 -19.91
C PHE A 10 -33.88 -8.21 -20.65
N PHE A 11 -34.65 -7.70 -21.59
CA PHE A 11 -34.38 -6.46 -22.32
C PHE A 11 -34.54 -5.21 -21.43
N ILE A 12 -35.49 -5.19 -20.51
CA ILE A 12 -35.66 -4.10 -19.53
C ILE A 12 -34.49 -4.03 -18.57
N ILE A 13 -33.94 -5.17 -18.08
CA ILE A 13 -32.78 -5.21 -17.18
C ILE A 13 -31.53 -4.68 -17.89
N LEU A 14 -31.34 -4.95 -19.18
CA LEU A 14 -30.22 -4.41 -19.96
C LEU A 14 -30.32 -2.88 -20.20
N PHE A 15 -31.53 -2.31 -20.17
CA PHE A 15 -31.72 -0.87 -20.36
C PHE A 15 -31.46 -0.06 -19.09
N PHE A 16 -31.59 -0.65 -17.90
CA PHE A 16 -31.32 0.00 -16.62
C PHE A 16 -29.84 0.00 -16.21
N CYS A 17 -28.99 -0.81 -16.85
CA CYS A 17 -27.54 -0.86 -16.56
C CYS A 17 -26.70 0.25 -17.23
N LYS A 18 -27.29 1.26 -17.85
CA LYS A 18 -26.57 2.32 -18.56
C LYS A 18 -26.45 3.68 -17.85
N ASN A 19 -26.70 3.73 -16.55
CA ASN A 19 -26.37 4.92 -15.79
C ASN A 19 -25.06 4.72 -15.02
N VAL A 20 -23.97 4.57 -15.75
CA VAL A 20 -22.66 4.95 -15.20
C VAL A 20 -22.71 6.46 -15.07
N PHE A 21 -22.87 6.97 -13.85
CA PHE A 21 -22.69 8.38 -13.55
C PHE A 21 -21.25 8.73 -13.93
N SER A 22 -21.07 9.32 -15.11
CA SER A 22 -19.86 10.06 -15.41
C SER A 22 -19.78 11.21 -14.41
N LEU A 23 -18.78 11.22 -13.56
CA LEU A 23 -18.47 12.38 -12.72
C LEU A 23 -18.18 13.55 -13.67
N ASP A 24 -19.11 14.49 -13.70
CA ASP A 24 -19.10 15.66 -14.56
C ASP A 24 -17.79 16.44 -14.35
N GLY A 25 -16.96 16.50 -15.35
CA GLY A 25 -15.91 17.46 -15.72
C GLY A 25 -15.03 18.19 -14.67
N LYS A 26 -15.20 17.97 -13.35
CA LYS A 26 -14.48 18.69 -12.30
C LYS A 26 -13.13 18.08 -11.91
N TYR A 27 -12.82 16.87 -12.37
CA TYR A 27 -11.60 16.17 -12.00
C TYR A 27 -10.77 15.83 -13.24
N LYS A 28 -9.49 16.19 -13.20
CA LYS A 28 -8.50 15.80 -14.20
C LYS A 28 -7.68 14.65 -13.63
N LEU A 29 -7.64 13.52 -14.34
CA LEU A 29 -6.73 12.44 -14.04
C LEU A 29 -5.39 12.70 -14.72
N GLU A 30 -4.32 12.66 -13.95
CA GLU A 30 -2.95 12.81 -14.44
C GLU A 30 -2.08 11.66 -13.96
N ILE A 31 -1.32 11.03 -14.88
CA ILE A 31 -0.38 9.97 -14.56
C ILE A 31 0.96 10.61 -14.17
N LEU A 32 1.26 10.64 -12.88
CA LEU A 32 2.54 11.17 -12.38
C LEU A 32 3.70 10.23 -12.64
N LYS A 33 3.49 8.90 -12.52
CA LYS A 33 4.52 7.89 -12.75
C LYS A 33 3.90 6.57 -13.16
N SER A 34 4.53 5.90 -14.11
CA SER A 34 4.25 4.53 -14.55
C SER A 34 5.40 3.58 -14.17
N ASN A 35 5.21 2.28 -14.41
CA ASN A 35 6.23 1.23 -14.22
C ASN A 35 6.71 1.05 -12.77
N LEU A 36 5.82 1.26 -11.80
CA LEU A 36 6.04 0.86 -10.42
C LEU A 36 5.80 -0.65 -10.25
N SER A 37 6.59 -1.30 -9.38
CA SER A 37 6.49 -2.73 -9.14
C SER A 37 5.63 -3.04 -7.92
N SER A 38 4.33 -3.25 -8.11
CA SER A 38 3.37 -3.53 -7.05
C SER A 38 3.33 -2.43 -5.97
N PRO A 39 3.08 -1.16 -6.36
CA PRO A 39 2.95 -0.08 -5.40
C PRO A 39 1.77 -0.37 -4.45
N TRP A 40 1.99 -0.18 -3.15
CA TRP A 40 0.98 -0.46 -2.13
C TRP A 40 0.41 0.81 -1.52
N SER A 41 1.28 1.71 -1.09
CA SER A 41 0.90 2.96 -0.45
C SER A 41 1.86 4.09 -0.80
N LEU A 42 1.41 5.30 -0.59
CA LEU A 42 2.21 6.50 -0.76
C LEU A 42 1.89 7.55 0.31
N THR A 43 2.87 8.41 0.58
CA THR A 43 2.71 9.57 1.44
C THR A 43 3.50 10.75 0.90
N PHE A 44 2.92 11.96 0.99
CA PHE A 44 3.64 13.19 0.68
C PHE A 44 4.53 13.56 1.86
N ILE A 45 5.79 13.87 1.59
CA ILE A 45 6.72 14.44 2.59
C ILE A 45 6.85 15.95 2.45
N ASN A 46 6.49 16.48 1.30
CA ASN A 46 6.27 17.89 0.98
C ASN A 46 5.46 18.02 -0.32
N ASN A 47 5.26 19.24 -0.81
CA ASN A 47 4.45 19.51 -2.00
C ASN A 47 5.01 18.89 -3.30
N ASN A 48 6.30 18.56 -3.36
CA ASN A 48 6.98 18.08 -4.56
C ASN A 48 7.49 16.63 -4.45
N GLN A 49 7.42 16.01 -3.28
CA GLN A 49 8.03 14.72 -3.05
C GLN A 49 7.06 13.73 -2.41
N ILE A 50 7.00 12.55 -3.00
CA ILE A 50 6.19 11.43 -2.55
C ILE A 50 7.09 10.24 -2.22
N VAL A 51 6.90 9.66 -1.05
CA VAL A 51 7.50 8.37 -0.70
C VAL A 51 6.48 7.26 -0.99
N ILE A 52 6.91 6.21 -1.67
CA ILE A 52 6.07 5.11 -2.14
C ILE A 52 6.62 3.81 -1.57
N SER A 53 5.76 3.00 -0.96
CA SER A 53 6.08 1.62 -0.60
C SER A 53 5.67 0.67 -1.73
N GLU A 54 6.58 -0.23 -2.11
CA GLU A 54 6.26 -1.33 -3.01
C GLU A 54 6.21 -2.64 -2.21
N LYS A 55 5.20 -3.45 -2.46
CA LYS A 55 5.02 -4.77 -1.83
C LYS A 55 6.28 -5.64 -1.92
N THR A 56 7.05 -5.46 -2.97
CA THR A 56 8.32 -6.16 -3.20
C THR A 56 9.41 -5.89 -2.17
N GLY A 57 9.18 -4.97 -1.22
CA GLY A 57 10.13 -4.58 -0.20
C GLY A 57 11.02 -3.41 -0.62
N LYS A 58 10.56 -2.56 -1.51
CA LYS A 58 11.27 -1.34 -1.93
C LYS A 58 10.53 -0.10 -1.44
N ILE A 59 11.31 0.89 -1.05
CA ILE A 59 10.82 2.25 -0.75
C ILE A 59 11.37 3.17 -1.82
N LYS A 60 10.50 3.94 -2.46
CA LYS A 60 10.88 4.85 -3.53
C LYS A 60 10.50 6.28 -3.20
N LEU A 61 11.36 7.20 -3.59
CA LEU A 61 11.11 8.63 -3.59
C LEU A 61 10.81 9.07 -5.02
N LEU A 62 9.65 9.66 -5.24
CA LEU A 62 9.29 10.35 -6.47
C LEU A 62 9.39 11.86 -6.26
N ASP A 63 10.24 12.52 -7.02
CA ASP A 63 10.21 13.97 -7.18
C ASP A 63 9.27 14.32 -8.33
N ILE A 64 8.17 15.00 -8.02
CA ILE A 64 7.09 15.28 -8.96
C ILE A 64 7.55 16.25 -10.05
N GLN A 65 8.34 17.26 -9.68
CA GLN A 65 8.75 18.32 -10.59
C GLN A 65 9.71 17.81 -11.66
N SER A 66 10.71 17.02 -11.25
CA SER A 66 11.70 16.43 -12.17
C SER A 66 11.26 15.09 -12.75
N ASN A 67 10.17 14.50 -12.28
CA ASN A 67 9.70 13.15 -12.58
C ASN A 67 10.75 12.06 -12.33
N LYS A 68 11.72 12.36 -11.44
CA LYS A 68 12.79 11.44 -11.06
C LYS A 68 12.32 10.52 -9.95
N ILE A 69 12.61 9.22 -10.09
CA ILE A 69 12.39 8.25 -9.03
C ILE A 69 13.73 7.68 -8.56
N THR A 70 13.90 7.57 -7.24
CA THR A 70 15.06 6.97 -6.60
C THR A 70 14.64 5.96 -5.57
N GLU A 71 15.42 4.91 -5.35
CA GLU A 71 15.18 3.94 -4.29
C GLU A 71 15.86 4.42 -3.01
N ILE A 72 15.19 4.28 -1.87
CA ILE A 72 15.74 4.56 -0.55
C ILE A 72 16.00 3.23 0.12
N GLU A 73 17.25 2.99 0.50
CA GLU A 73 17.66 1.78 1.22
C GLU A 73 17.12 1.76 2.66
N HIS A 74 16.90 0.58 3.22
CA HIS A 74 16.39 0.41 4.58
C HIS A 74 16.76 -0.94 5.20
N ASN A 75 16.62 -1.07 6.53
CA ASN A 75 16.99 -2.24 7.33
C ASN A 75 15.83 -3.21 7.64
N LEU A 76 14.63 -3.03 7.08
CA LEU A 76 13.48 -3.88 7.41
C LEU A 76 13.65 -5.31 6.88
N ASN A 77 13.34 -6.29 7.73
CA ASN A 77 13.31 -7.71 7.35
C ASN A 77 11.92 -8.09 6.81
N VAL A 78 11.68 -7.78 5.56
CA VAL A 78 10.38 -7.92 4.88
C VAL A 78 10.24 -9.28 4.22
N ILE A 79 9.05 -9.89 4.30
CA ILE A 79 8.70 -11.02 3.45
C ILE A 79 8.59 -10.54 2.00
N ARG A 80 9.37 -11.18 1.12
CA ARG A 80 9.42 -10.85 -0.33
C ARG A 80 8.86 -11.97 -1.21
N ASP A 81 7.98 -12.79 -0.67
CA ASP A 81 7.35 -13.88 -1.43
C ASP A 81 6.23 -13.34 -2.32
N LYS A 82 6.33 -13.62 -3.62
CA LYS A 82 5.32 -13.20 -4.62
C LYS A 82 3.94 -13.82 -4.37
N ASN A 83 3.90 -15.00 -3.77
CA ASN A 83 2.66 -15.72 -3.46
C ASN A 83 2.06 -15.30 -2.11
N SER A 84 2.73 -14.46 -1.34
CA SER A 84 2.25 -13.91 -0.10
C SER A 84 1.46 -12.62 -0.34
N GLN A 85 0.47 -12.34 0.50
CA GLN A 85 -0.14 -11.02 0.61
C GLN A 85 0.76 -10.02 1.36
N GLY A 86 1.80 -10.52 2.03
CA GLY A 86 2.77 -9.72 2.77
C GLY A 86 3.71 -8.93 1.88
N GLY A 87 4.53 -8.09 2.50
CA GLY A 87 5.47 -7.18 1.88
C GLY A 87 5.60 -5.89 2.67
N LEU A 88 6.10 -4.82 2.06
CA LEU A 88 5.84 -3.48 2.57
C LEU A 88 4.38 -3.12 2.28
N LEU A 89 3.73 -2.53 3.27
CA LEU A 89 2.32 -2.22 3.23
C LEU A 89 2.13 -0.69 3.32
N ASP A 90 1.39 -0.20 4.31
CA ASP A 90 1.12 1.23 4.42
C ASP A 90 2.37 2.02 4.82
N ILE A 91 2.51 3.23 4.28
CA ILE A 91 3.56 4.18 4.65
C ILE A 91 2.92 5.54 4.95
N TYR A 92 3.33 6.16 6.05
CA TYR A 92 2.75 7.40 6.54
C TYR A 92 3.85 8.34 7.05
N TYR A 93 3.84 9.58 6.59
CA TYR A 93 4.77 10.62 7.04
C TYR A 93 4.10 11.52 8.07
N TYR A 94 4.74 11.69 9.21
CA TYR A 94 4.27 12.56 10.28
C TYR A 94 5.44 13.05 11.14
N ASN A 95 5.51 14.35 11.41
CA ASN A 95 6.51 14.98 12.28
C ASN A 95 7.97 14.52 12.00
N ASP A 96 8.42 14.67 10.75
CA ASP A 96 9.76 14.29 10.29
C ASP A 96 10.10 12.79 10.46
N GLN A 97 9.08 11.95 10.62
CA GLN A 97 9.20 10.51 10.72
C GLN A 97 8.37 9.81 9.66
N LEU A 98 8.89 8.71 9.16
CA LEU A 98 8.14 7.75 8.35
C LEU A 98 7.73 6.57 9.24
N PHE A 99 6.45 6.27 9.21
CA PHE A 99 5.85 5.08 9.80
C PHE A 99 5.53 4.10 8.69
N ILE A 100 5.80 2.82 8.90
CA ILE A 100 5.51 1.79 7.91
C ILE A 100 4.94 0.55 8.59
N SER A 101 3.87 -0.01 8.02
CA SER A 101 3.42 -1.34 8.33
C SER A 101 3.98 -2.33 7.32
N TYR A 102 4.33 -3.52 7.75
CA TYR A 102 4.92 -4.52 6.87
C TYR A 102 4.76 -5.94 7.41
N ALA A 103 4.86 -6.91 6.51
CA ALA A 103 4.95 -8.31 6.87
C ALA A 103 6.40 -8.63 7.25
N GLU A 104 6.67 -8.72 8.56
CA GLU A 104 7.98 -9.03 9.10
C GLU A 104 8.24 -10.53 9.07
N LYS A 105 9.40 -10.92 8.54
CA LYS A 105 9.92 -12.26 8.65
C LYS A 105 10.61 -12.41 10.00
N ILE A 106 10.13 -13.35 10.84
CA ILE A 106 10.74 -13.64 12.13
C ILE A 106 11.85 -14.65 11.93
N GLU A 107 13.08 -14.21 12.13
CA GLU A 107 14.26 -15.07 12.07
C GLU A 107 14.40 -15.96 13.31
N ASN A 108 15.23 -17.00 13.20
CA ASN A 108 15.58 -17.93 14.29
C ASN A 108 14.40 -18.76 14.87
N LYS A 109 13.27 -18.81 14.18
CA LYS A 109 12.19 -19.74 14.50
C LYS A 109 12.07 -20.82 13.42
N LEU A 110 11.77 -22.04 13.85
CA LEU A 110 11.51 -23.14 12.94
C LEU A 110 10.41 -22.74 11.94
N PHE A 111 10.69 -22.84 10.63
CA PHE A 111 9.81 -22.47 9.52
C PHE A 111 9.52 -20.96 9.32
N SER A 112 10.35 -20.09 9.86
CA SER A 112 10.32 -18.64 9.62
C SER A 112 8.89 -18.06 9.60
N PRO A 113 8.16 -18.06 10.72
CA PRO A 113 6.83 -17.48 10.78
C PRO A 113 6.89 -15.97 10.50
N SER A 114 5.75 -15.39 10.21
CA SER A 114 5.61 -13.96 9.91
C SER A 114 4.61 -13.29 10.82
N THR A 115 4.69 -11.99 10.87
CA THR A 115 3.73 -11.16 11.59
C THR A 115 3.57 -9.80 10.94
N THR A 116 2.45 -9.13 11.20
CA THR A 116 2.33 -7.70 10.90
C THR A 116 3.11 -6.90 11.93
N SER A 117 3.99 -6.05 11.46
CA SER A 117 4.78 -5.15 12.31
C SER A 117 4.62 -3.71 11.85
N ILE A 118 4.79 -2.77 12.78
CA ILE A 118 4.89 -1.35 12.50
C ILE A 118 6.26 -0.87 12.95
N ALA A 119 6.93 -0.15 12.07
CA ALA A 119 8.21 0.45 12.37
C ALA A 119 8.21 1.95 12.06
N LYS A 120 9.10 2.70 12.67
CA LYS A 120 9.31 4.13 12.39
C LYS A 120 10.79 4.43 12.18
N ALA A 121 11.06 5.39 11.32
CA ALA A 121 12.39 5.96 11.10
C ALA A 121 12.31 7.48 11.01
N LYS A 122 13.35 8.18 11.43
CA LYS A 122 13.52 9.59 11.06
C LYS A 122 13.72 9.69 9.55
N LEU A 123 13.09 10.67 8.92
CA LEU A 123 13.23 10.84 7.47
C LEU A 123 14.70 11.11 7.09
N ASN A 124 15.24 10.22 6.27
CA ASN A 124 16.54 10.36 5.62
C ASN A 124 16.43 9.74 4.22
N LEU A 125 16.64 10.55 3.19
CA LEU A 125 16.43 10.14 1.80
C LEU A 125 17.54 9.24 1.24
N ASN A 126 18.63 9.03 1.98
CA ASN A 126 19.71 8.10 1.61
C ASN A 126 19.50 6.71 2.22
N TYR A 127 19.08 6.66 3.50
CA TYR A 127 18.89 5.42 4.23
C TYR A 127 17.89 5.59 5.37
N LEU A 128 16.95 4.67 5.50
CA LEU A 128 15.92 4.66 6.55
C LEU A 128 16.25 3.57 7.59
N ASP A 129 16.72 4.00 8.76
CA ASP A 129 16.97 3.15 9.92
C ASP A 129 15.69 2.96 10.73
N PHE A 130 14.85 2.02 10.32
CA PHE A 130 13.60 1.71 10.97
C PHE A 130 13.79 0.98 12.29
N LYS A 131 13.01 1.39 13.29
CA LYS A 131 12.88 0.70 14.59
C LYS A 131 11.44 0.23 14.76
N ASN A 132 11.27 -1.06 15.03
CA ASN A 132 9.95 -1.61 15.31
C ASN A 132 9.37 -1.00 16.58
N ILE A 133 8.12 -0.57 16.49
CA ILE A 133 7.34 -0.02 17.60
C ILE A 133 6.15 -0.92 17.96
N PHE A 134 5.77 -1.83 17.05
CA PHE A 134 4.71 -2.81 17.28
C PHE A 134 4.99 -4.11 16.51
N ARG A 135 4.65 -5.24 17.11
CA ARG A 135 4.59 -6.56 16.48
C ARG A 135 3.32 -7.27 16.92
N ALA A 136 2.51 -7.72 15.97
CA ALA A 136 1.35 -8.54 16.29
C ALA A 136 1.80 -9.92 16.81
N SER A 137 1.07 -10.45 17.78
CA SER A 137 1.32 -11.74 18.40
C SER A 137 0.03 -12.56 18.44
N PRO A 138 0.10 -13.88 18.20
CA PRO A 138 1.30 -14.67 17.86
C PRO A 138 1.72 -14.49 16.40
N SER A 139 3.01 -14.76 16.10
CA SER A 139 3.47 -14.89 14.72
C SER A 139 2.96 -16.21 14.12
N LEU A 140 2.51 -16.16 12.87
CA LEU A 140 1.87 -17.29 12.18
C LEU A 140 2.64 -17.72 10.95
N ARG A 141 2.45 -18.99 10.55
CA ARG A 141 2.93 -19.53 9.28
C ARG A 141 1.84 -19.37 8.22
N SER A 142 1.49 -18.13 7.91
CA SER A 142 0.48 -17.84 6.90
C SER A 142 1.03 -16.81 5.92
N PRO A 143 0.83 -17.00 4.61
CA PRO A 143 1.16 -16.00 3.62
C PRO A 143 0.06 -14.93 3.48
N TYR A 144 -0.99 -14.97 4.31
CA TYR A 144 -2.19 -14.16 4.17
C TYR A 144 -2.52 -13.39 5.45
N HIS A 145 -3.43 -12.39 5.32
CA HIS A 145 -4.08 -11.66 6.41
C HIS A 145 -3.13 -10.75 7.20
N PHE A 146 -2.37 -9.91 6.48
CA PHE A 146 -1.58 -8.84 7.11
C PHE A 146 -2.41 -7.56 7.22
N GLY A 147 -2.46 -6.95 8.41
CA GLY A 147 -3.00 -5.62 8.63
C GLY A 147 -2.13 -4.56 7.94
N SER A 148 -2.72 -3.45 7.50
CA SER A 148 -2.00 -2.49 6.68
C SER A 148 -2.11 -1.05 7.16
N ARG A 149 -3.30 -0.49 7.23
CA ARG A 149 -3.51 0.95 7.36
C ARG A 149 -2.96 1.53 8.66
N ILE A 150 -2.24 2.66 8.54
CA ILE A 150 -1.74 3.47 9.65
C ILE A 150 -2.54 4.76 9.70
N VAL A 151 -2.98 5.13 10.89
CA VAL A 151 -3.63 6.41 11.17
C VAL A 151 -3.01 6.99 12.44
N ILE A 152 -2.62 8.25 12.40
CA ILE A 152 -2.15 8.98 13.58
C ILE A 152 -3.20 10.02 13.93
N HIS A 153 -3.68 10.00 15.19
CA HIS A 153 -4.64 10.94 15.72
C HIS A 153 -4.22 11.38 17.11
N ASN A 154 -4.09 12.70 17.34
CA ASN A 154 -3.61 13.27 18.60
C ASN A 154 -2.33 12.61 19.11
N ASP A 155 -1.33 12.43 18.24
CA ASP A 155 -0.05 11.77 18.51
C ASP A 155 -0.12 10.26 18.88
N TYR A 156 -1.30 9.66 18.82
CA TYR A 156 -1.50 8.21 18.96
C TYR A 156 -1.54 7.52 17.58
N LEU A 157 -0.89 6.37 17.53
CA LEU A 157 -0.88 5.47 16.37
C LEU A 157 -1.99 4.43 16.49
#